data_d649e292c5b36cbadc494a4ab05f004c
#
_entry.id   d649e292c5b36cbadc494a4ab05f004c
#
_cell.length_a   1.000
_cell.length_b   1.000
_cell.length_c   1.000
_cell.angle_alpha   90.00
_cell.angle_beta   90.00
_cell.angle_gamma   90.00
#
_symmetry.space_group_name_H-M   'P 1'
#
loop_
_entity.id
_entity.type
_entity.pdbx_description
1 polymer ?
#
loop_
_entity_poly.entity_id
_entity_poly.type
_entity_poly.pdbx_seq_one_letter_code
_entity_poly.pdbx_strand_id
1 'polypeptide(L)'
;TCSYFPVMIFANSKLVHDLTSDRSRTGIVMTCLPEAMPVSESLELNAALTQSGYGVAAVVLNEMVSTDPPSPPDQRALKAALPPEQRVNADALLGRLDARDTHQRAAHEALSNAINAPVIHLPLLFDRPLHQASIERLASHLLRELESM
;
A
#
# COMPACT_ATOMS: atom_id res chain seq x y z
N THR A 1 -35.04 0.78 -37.66
CA THR A 1 -33.70 0.16 -37.56
C THR A 1 -32.94 0.66 -36.32
N CYS A 2 -33.59 0.74 -35.12
CA CYS A 2 -32.95 1.26 -33.93
C CYS A 2 -33.03 0.30 -32.72
N SER A 3 -33.36 -0.97 -32.92
CA SER A 3 -33.55 -1.94 -31.83
C SER A 3 -32.32 -2.73 -31.42
N TYR A 4 -31.22 -2.67 -32.17
CA TYR A 4 -30.02 -3.48 -31.87
C TYR A 4 -29.03 -2.82 -30.89
N PHE A 5 -29.03 -1.51 -30.77
CA PHE A 5 -28.05 -0.78 -29.95
C PHE A 5 -28.19 -1.05 -28.44
N PRO A 6 -29.39 -1.04 -27.84
CA PRO A 6 -29.54 -1.34 -26.40
C PRO A 6 -29.14 -2.78 -26.06
N VAL A 7 -29.49 -3.76 -26.92
CA VAL A 7 -29.19 -5.17 -26.68
C VAL A 7 -27.70 -5.45 -26.69
N MET A 8 -26.91 -4.79 -27.56
CA MET A 8 -25.47 -4.91 -27.58
C MET A 8 -24.80 -4.30 -26.33
N ILE A 9 -25.31 -3.18 -25.83
CA ILE A 9 -24.79 -2.56 -24.60
C ILE A 9 -25.03 -3.46 -23.39
N PHE A 10 -26.24 -4.02 -23.26
CA PHE A 10 -26.56 -4.96 -22.17
C PHE A 10 -25.76 -6.27 -22.26
N ALA A 11 -25.56 -6.81 -23.45
CA ALA A 11 -24.77 -8.03 -23.64
C ALA A 11 -23.29 -7.80 -23.28
N ASN A 12 -22.72 -6.67 -23.68
CA ASN A 12 -21.33 -6.32 -23.37
C ASN A 12 -21.15 -5.99 -21.89
N SER A 13 -22.08 -5.28 -21.25
CA SER A 13 -21.99 -4.98 -19.82
C SER A 13 -22.12 -6.24 -18.97
N LYS A 14 -22.97 -7.19 -19.36
CA LYS A 14 -23.06 -8.48 -18.69
C LYS A 14 -21.76 -9.28 -18.85
N LEU A 15 -21.18 -9.34 -20.04
CA LEU A 15 -19.91 -10.03 -20.29
C LEU A 15 -18.77 -9.43 -19.43
N VAL A 16 -18.69 -8.09 -19.35
CA VAL A 16 -17.70 -7.40 -18.50
C VAL A 16 -17.96 -7.72 -17.04
N HIS A 17 -19.20 -7.66 -16.58
CA HIS A 17 -19.58 -8.00 -15.21
C HIS A 17 -19.21 -9.46 -14.87
N ASP A 18 -19.59 -10.41 -15.73
CA ASP A 18 -19.29 -11.83 -15.53
C ASP A 18 -17.78 -12.09 -15.50
N LEU A 19 -16.99 -11.39 -16.34
CA LEU A 19 -15.53 -11.48 -16.34
C LEU A 19 -14.92 -10.90 -15.06
N THR A 20 -15.35 -9.71 -14.64
CA THR A 20 -14.76 -9.01 -13.49
C THR A 20 -15.19 -9.60 -12.15
N SER A 21 -16.35 -10.28 -12.11
CA SER A 21 -16.85 -10.97 -10.91
C SER A 21 -16.26 -12.37 -10.74
N ASP A 22 -15.70 -12.95 -11.80
CA ASP A 22 -15.09 -14.28 -11.76
C ASP A 22 -13.68 -14.20 -11.14
N ARG A 23 -13.58 -14.58 -9.88
CA ARG A 23 -12.33 -14.56 -9.09
C ARG A 23 -11.25 -15.51 -9.63
N SER A 24 -11.59 -16.46 -10.49
CA SER A 24 -10.62 -17.34 -11.15
C SER A 24 -9.93 -16.67 -12.34
N ARG A 25 -10.50 -15.58 -12.83
CA ARG A 25 -10.05 -14.87 -14.04
C ARG A 25 -9.62 -13.43 -13.77
N THR A 26 -10.17 -12.81 -12.72
CA THR A 26 -9.92 -11.39 -12.40
C THR A 26 -9.60 -11.24 -10.92
N GLY A 27 -8.48 -10.61 -10.64
CA GLY A 27 -8.09 -10.20 -9.29
C GLY A 27 -8.06 -8.68 -9.17
N ILE A 28 -8.62 -8.16 -8.09
CA ILE A 28 -8.55 -6.73 -7.74
C ILE A 28 -7.37 -6.54 -6.80
N VAL A 29 -6.43 -5.69 -7.19
CA VAL A 29 -5.34 -5.24 -6.32
C VAL A 29 -5.64 -3.82 -5.88
N MET A 30 -5.72 -3.60 -4.59
CA MET A 30 -5.89 -2.27 -3.99
C MET A 30 -4.53 -1.69 -3.65
N THR A 31 -4.33 -0.40 -3.92
CA THR A 31 -3.12 0.32 -3.52
C THR A 31 -3.50 1.38 -2.50
N CYS A 32 -2.79 1.42 -1.38
CA CYS A 32 -3.05 2.31 -0.25
C CYS A 32 -1.75 2.95 0.23
N LEU A 33 -1.80 4.20 0.67
CA LEU A 33 -0.73 4.82 1.45
C LEU A 33 -0.90 4.49 2.94
N PRO A 34 0.20 4.39 3.72
CA PRO A 34 0.13 4.06 5.15
C PRO A 34 -0.26 5.29 6.00
N GLU A 35 -1.38 5.91 5.65
CA GLU A 35 -1.94 7.10 6.28
C GLU A 35 -3.40 6.86 6.68
N ALA A 36 -3.88 7.54 7.71
CA ALA A 36 -5.19 7.27 8.31
C ALA A 36 -6.36 7.39 7.30
N MET A 37 -6.36 8.45 6.47
CA MET A 37 -7.45 8.67 5.50
C MET A 37 -7.43 7.64 4.35
N PRO A 38 -6.31 7.39 3.64
CA PRO A 38 -6.25 6.33 2.63
C PRO A 38 -6.61 4.94 3.16
N VAL A 39 -6.22 4.63 4.40
CA VAL A 39 -6.60 3.35 5.03
C VAL A 39 -8.11 3.27 5.23
N SER A 40 -8.74 4.33 5.77
CA SER A 40 -10.19 4.38 5.95
C SER A 40 -10.94 4.22 4.63
N GLU A 41 -10.53 4.96 3.59
CA GLU A 41 -11.10 4.87 2.25
C GLU A 41 -10.93 3.47 1.63
N SER A 42 -9.79 2.82 1.86
CA SER A 42 -9.54 1.46 1.40
C SER A 42 -10.45 0.43 2.09
N LEU A 43 -10.72 0.60 3.38
CA LEU A 43 -11.65 -0.26 4.11
C LEU A 43 -13.10 -0.08 3.62
N GLU A 44 -13.53 1.15 3.37
CA GLU A 44 -14.83 1.46 2.80
C GLU A 44 -14.97 0.87 1.38
N LEU A 45 -13.92 1.03 0.55
CA LEU A 45 -13.89 0.46 -0.80
C LEU A 45 -13.97 -1.07 -0.76
N ASN A 46 -13.22 -1.73 0.13
CA ASN A 46 -13.30 -3.18 0.30
C ASN A 46 -14.71 -3.63 0.69
N ALA A 47 -15.38 -2.91 1.59
CA ALA A 47 -16.76 -3.21 1.98
C ALA A 47 -17.71 -3.09 0.78
N ALA A 48 -17.60 -2.04 -0.02
CA ALA A 48 -18.41 -1.83 -1.23
C ALA A 48 -18.14 -2.89 -2.30
N LEU A 49 -16.88 -3.26 -2.52
CA LEU A 49 -16.50 -4.33 -3.45
C LEU A 49 -17.10 -5.67 -3.01
N THR A 50 -16.96 -6.01 -1.73
CA THR A 50 -17.50 -7.25 -1.17
C THR A 50 -19.03 -7.31 -1.31
N GLN A 51 -19.72 -6.21 -1.01
CA GLN A 51 -21.18 -6.11 -1.17
C GLN A 51 -21.59 -6.28 -2.64
N SER A 52 -20.77 -5.85 -3.58
CA SER A 52 -21.00 -6.00 -5.02
C SER A 52 -20.55 -7.36 -5.59
N GLY A 53 -20.10 -8.30 -4.75
CA GLY A 53 -19.67 -9.63 -5.14
C GLY A 53 -18.22 -9.74 -5.60
N TYR A 54 -17.46 -8.66 -5.57
CA TYR A 54 -16.04 -8.65 -5.92
C TYR A 54 -15.16 -9.08 -4.74
N GLY A 55 -13.96 -9.59 -5.04
CA GLY A 55 -12.94 -9.91 -4.03
C GLY A 55 -11.63 -9.20 -4.29
N VAL A 56 -11.02 -8.70 -3.23
CA VAL A 56 -9.66 -8.18 -3.27
C VAL A 56 -8.69 -9.35 -3.27
N ALA A 57 -7.75 -9.37 -4.21
CA ALA A 57 -6.71 -10.40 -4.35
C ALA A 57 -5.45 -10.04 -3.55
N ALA A 58 -5.11 -8.76 -3.47
CA ALA A 58 -4.02 -8.25 -2.66
C ALA A 58 -4.22 -6.77 -2.33
N VAL A 59 -3.62 -6.34 -1.23
CA VAL A 59 -3.49 -4.91 -0.88
C VAL A 59 -2.02 -4.54 -0.92
N VAL A 60 -1.67 -3.46 -1.61
CA VAL A 60 -0.32 -2.92 -1.67
C VAL A 60 -0.24 -1.66 -0.82
N LEU A 61 0.45 -1.73 0.31
CA LEU A 61 0.87 -0.57 1.09
C LEU A 61 2.09 0.06 0.41
N ASN A 62 1.87 1.17 -0.26
CA ASN A 62 2.88 1.89 -1.02
C ASN A 62 3.58 2.96 -0.15
N GLU A 63 4.77 3.36 -0.56
CA GLU A 63 5.59 4.37 0.12
C GLU A 63 5.93 4.02 1.59
N MET A 64 6.11 2.74 1.87
CA MET A 64 6.60 2.28 3.15
C MET A 64 8.05 2.72 3.36
N VAL A 65 8.34 3.37 4.47
CA VAL A 65 9.73 3.67 4.84
C VAL A 65 10.33 2.44 5.50
N SER A 66 11.28 1.85 4.81
CA SER A 66 11.95 0.59 5.18
C SER A 66 13.08 0.78 6.20
N THR A 67 12.99 1.75 7.09
CA THR A 67 14.02 1.96 8.11
C THR A 67 13.42 1.71 9.48
N ASP A 68 13.85 0.63 10.12
CA ASP A 68 13.60 0.48 11.55
C ASP A 68 14.19 1.71 12.29
N PRO A 69 13.42 2.34 13.18
CA PRO A 69 13.96 3.44 13.95
C PRO A 69 15.16 2.95 14.74
N PRO A 70 16.23 3.76 14.84
CA PRO A 70 17.43 3.36 15.59
C PRO A 70 17.05 2.96 17.02
N SER A 71 17.72 1.94 17.55
CA SER A 71 17.48 1.51 18.92
C SER A 71 17.72 2.63 19.92
N PRO A 72 17.11 2.63 21.11
CA PRO A 72 17.35 3.66 22.12
C PRO A 72 18.84 3.88 22.49
N PRO A 73 19.70 2.83 22.53
CA PRO A 73 21.15 3.03 22.66
C PRO A 73 21.77 3.79 21.50
N ASP A 74 21.40 3.44 20.24
CA ASP A 74 21.94 4.09 19.05
C ASP A 74 21.49 5.55 18.94
N GLN A 75 20.25 5.85 19.30
CA GLN A 75 19.75 7.22 19.38
C GLN A 75 20.54 8.06 20.38
N ARG A 76 20.89 7.49 21.55
CA ARG A 76 21.72 8.17 22.56
C ARG A 76 23.13 8.39 22.02
N ALA A 77 23.73 7.39 21.38
CA ALA A 77 25.06 7.50 20.80
C ALA A 77 25.12 8.56 19.68
N LEU A 78 24.12 8.58 18.81
CA LEU A 78 23.97 9.59 17.76
C LEU A 78 23.88 10.98 18.34
N LYS A 79 23.02 11.20 19.35
CA LYS A 79 22.87 12.51 20.00
C LYS A 79 24.14 12.95 20.72
N ALA A 80 24.86 12.02 21.34
CA ALA A 80 26.13 12.35 22.01
C ALA A 80 27.22 12.79 21.01
N ALA A 81 27.22 12.23 19.80
CA ALA A 81 28.18 12.56 18.74
C ALA A 81 27.88 13.89 18.03
N LEU A 82 26.65 14.44 18.16
CA LEU A 82 26.24 15.68 17.50
C LEU A 82 26.55 16.92 18.33
N PRO A 83 26.91 18.05 17.67
CA PRO A 83 26.97 19.36 18.30
C PRO A 83 25.64 19.73 18.98
N PRO A 84 25.65 20.49 20.09
CA PRO A 84 24.43 20.83 20.84
C PRO A 84 23.33 21.45 19.99
N GLU A 85 23.66 22.31 19.03
CA GLU A 85 22.75 23.00 18.13
C GLU A 85 22.03 22.04 17.13
N GLN A 86 22.62 20.88 16.86
CA GLN A 86 22.05 19.87 15.94
C GLN A 86 21.20 18.83 16.68
N ARG A 87 21.31 18.71 17.99
CA ARG A 87 20.59 17.72 18.79
C ARG A 87 19.08 17.91 18.74
N VAL A 88 18.61 19.15 18.74
CA VAL A 88 17.17 19.46 18.62
C VAL A 88 16.61 18.96 17.29
N ASN A 89 17.37 19.15 16.20
CA ASN A 89 16.96 18.65 14.87
C ASN A 89 16.99 17.12 14.81
N ALA A 90 17.97 16.49 15.47
CA ALA A 90 18.05 15.04 15.56
C ALA A 90 16.86 14.46 16.35
N ASP A 91 16.47 15.07 17.47
CA ASP A 91 15.30 14.67 18.23
C ASP A 91 14.02 14.78 17.43
N ALA A 92 13.84 15.88 16.71
CA ALA A 92 12.68 16.08 15.83
C ALA A 92 12.64 15.04 14.70
N LEU A 93 13.79 14.71 14.11
CA LEU A 93 13.87 13.69 13.04
C LEU A 93 13.54 12.29 13.58
N LEU A 94 14.15 11.91 14.71
CA LEU A 94 13.90 10.61 15.34
C LEU A 94 12.43 10.45 15.74
N GLY A 95 11.81 11.50 16.30
CA GLY A 95 10.39 11.50 16.64
C GLY A 95 9.47 11.33 15.41
N ARG A 96 9.86 11.92 14.26
CA ARG A 96 9.12 11.74 13.00
C ARG A 96 9.25 10.31 12.45
N LEU A 97 10.44 9.71 12.56
CA LEU A 97 10.65 8.32 12.12
C LEU A 97 9.84 7.35 12.98
N ASP A 98 9.83 7.53 14.30
CA ASP A 98 9.07 6.71 15.23
C ASP A 98 7.55 6.84 15.02
N ALA A 99 7.05 8.06 14.86
CA ALA A 99 5.65 8.32 14.55
C ALA A 99 5.25 7.69 13.21
N ARG A 100 6.11 7.78 12.18
CA ARG A 100 5.86 7.18 10.86
C ARG A 100 5.82 5.66 10.95
N ASP A 101 6.76 5.03 11.63
CA ASP A 101 6.79 3.59 11.85
C ASP A 101 5.52 3.11 12.58
N THR A 102 5.10 3.84 13.61
CA THR A 102 3.85 3.58 14.33
C THR A 102 2.63 3.63 13.41
N HIS A 103 2.54 4.66 12.56
CA HIS A 103 1.44 4.78 11.60
C HIS A 103 1.46 3.69 10.54
N GLN A 104 2.63 3.32 10.04
CA GLN A 104 2.78 2.23 9.06
C GLN A 104 2.33 0.88 9.62
N ARG A 105 2.72 0.57 10.87
CA ARG A 105 2.27 -0.65 11.55
C ARG A 105 0.76 -0.65 11.78
N ALA A 106 0.20 0.45 12.26
CA ALA A 106 -1.24 0.58 12.46
C ALA A 106 -2.02 0.42 11.14
N ALA A 107 -1.52 0.98 10.04
CA ALA A 107 -2.10 0.83 8.71
C ALA A 107 -2.09 -0.65 8.25
N HIS A 108 -0.95 -1.32 8.39
CA HIS A 108 -0.82 -2.74 8.08
C HIS A 108 -1.80 -3.60 8.90
N GLU A 109 -1.85 -3.41 10.21
CA GLU A 109 -2.74 -4.13 11.10
C GLU A 109 -4.22 -3.91 10.75
N ALA A 110 -4.62 -2.66 10.50
CA ALA A 110 -6.00 -2.33 10.15
C ALA A 110 -6.44 -3.03 8.85
N LEU A 111 -5.59 -3.00 7.81
CA LEU A 111 -5.88 -3.63 6.52
C LEU A 111 -5.85 -5.16 6.63
N SER A 112 -4.86 -5.74 7.29
CA SER A 112 -4.73 -7.20 7.47
C SER A 112 -5.87 -7.80 8.28
N ASN A 113 -6.39 -7.07 9.26
CA ASN A 113 -7.50 -7.55 10.10
C ASN A 113 -8.86 -7.45 9.39
N ALA A 114 -9.03 -6.49 8.48
CA ALA A 114 -10.32 -6.20 7.85
C ALA A 114 -10.47 -6.81 6.45
N ILE A 115 -9.37 -7.03 5.73
CA ILE A 115 -9.38 -7.51 4.35
C ILE A 115 -8.78 -8.91 4.31
N ASN A 116 -9.55 -9.88 3.84
CA ASN A 116 -9.07 -11.26 3.67
C ASN A 116 -8.23 -11.40 2.39
N ALA A 117 -7.11 -10.69 2.36
CA ALA A 117 -6.13 -10.69 1.27
C ALA A 117 -4.74 -10.34 1.81
N PRO A 118 -3.66 -10.80 1.18
CA PRO A 118 -2.30 -10.43 1.58
C PRO A 118 -2.05 -8.93 1.48
N VAL A 119 -1.31 -8.39 2.46
CA VAL A 119 -0.87 -6.99 2.47
C VAL A 119 0.62 -6.97 2.14
N ILE A 120 0.94 -6.42 0.98
CA ILE A 120 2.29 -6.32 0.41
C ILE A 120 2.84 -4.92 0.69
N HIS A 121 4.09 -4.82 1.11
CA HIS A 121 4.74 -3.55 1.34
C HIS A 121 5.60 -3.14 0.14
N LEU A 122 5.41 -1.92 -0.39
CA LEU A 122 6.33 -1.34 -1.35
C LEU A 122 7.11 -0.18 -0.73
N PRO A 123 8.45 -0.18 -0.84
CA PRO A 123 9.27 0.83 -0.20
C PRO A 123 9.15 2.19 -0.88
N LEU A 124 9.20 3.25 -0.09
CA LEU A 124 9.40 4.60 -0.59
C LEU A 124 10.78 4.71 -1.23
N LEU A 125 10.83 5.11 -2.49
CA LEU A 125 12.06 5.42 -3.19
C LEU A 125 12.36 6.93 -3.08
N PHE A 126 13.58 7.24 -2.70
CA PHE A 126 14.06 8.64 -2.60
C PHE A 126 14.74 9.13 -3.88
N ASP A 127 14.77 8.29 -4.93
CA ASP A 127 15.38 8.65 -6.21
C ASP A 127 14.56 9.75 -6.92
N ARG A 128 15.20 10.85 -7.26
CA ARG A 128 14.57 11.92 -8.04
C ARG A 128 15.52 12.41 -9.13
N PRO A 129 15.10 12.34 -10.41
CA PRO A 129 13.85 11.75 -10.91
C PRO A 129 13.82 10.24 -10.82
N LEU A 130 12.62 9.64 -10.87
CA LEU A 130 12.47 8.19 -10.99
C LEU A 130 13.03 7.72 -12.35
N HIS A 131 13.90 6.72 -12.31
CA HIS A 131 14.51 6.09 -13.48
C HIS A 131 13.99 4.67 -13.69
N GLN A 132 14.23 4.10 -14.85
CA GLN A 132 13.87 2.70 -15.13
C GLN A 132 14.40 1.75 -14.05
N ALA A 133 15.65 1.91 -13.62
CA ALA A 133 16.24 1.12 -12.54
C ALA A 133 15.48 1.21 -11.21
N SER A 134 14.84 2.35 -10.90
CA SER A 134 14.01 2.52 -9.72
C SER A 134 12.74 1.67 -9.82
N ILE A 135 12.12 1.65 -11.00
CA ILE A 135 10.93 0.82 -11.27
C ILE A 135 11.27 -0.67 -11.22
N GLU A 136 12.42 -1.07 -11.79
CA GLU A 136 12.92 -2.45 -11.75
C GLU A 136 13.16 -2.93 -10.32
N ARG A 137 13.65 -2.05 -9.42
CA ARG A 137 13.80 -2.36 -7.99
C ARG A 137 12.44 -2.59 -7.31
N LEU A 138 11.44 -1.74 -7.57
CA LEU A 138 10.09 -1.94 -7.04
C LEU A 138 9.47 -3.22 -7.54
N ALA A 139 9.58 -3.50 -8.86
CA ALA A 139 9.08 -4.74 -9.46
C ALA A 139 9.74 -5.98 -8.84
N SER A 140 11.07 -5.95 -8.67
CA SER A 140 11.80 -7.05 -8.04
C SER A 140 11.43 -7.24 -6.57
N HIS A 141 11.12 -6.15 -5.86
CA HIS A 141 10.65 -6.23 -4.49
C HIS A 141 9.25 -6.85 -4.42
N LEU A 142 8.34 -6.38 -5.26
CA LEU A 142 6.97 -6.90 -5.35
C LEU A 142 6.96 -8.40 -5.67
N LEU A 143 7.79 -8.84 -6.63
CA LEU A 143 7.89 -10.25 -6.98
C LEU A 143 8.35 -11.12 -5.80
N ARG A 144 9.36 -10.68 -5.05
CA ARG A 144 9.82 -11.41 -3.84
C ARG A 144 8.74 -11.52 -2.77
N GLU A 145 7.98 -10.46 -2.54
CA GLU A 145 6.86 -10.48 -1.57
C GLU A 145 5.78 -11.48 -2.02
N LEU A 146 5.46 -11.50 -3.32
CA LEU A 146 4.49 -12.43 -3.90
C LEU A 146 4.96 -13.90 -3.84
N GLU A 147 6.26 -14.15 -4.04
CA GLU A 147 6.85 -15.50 -3.95
C GLU A 147 6.94 -16.02 -2.51
N SER A 148 6.90 -15.14 -1.51
CA SER A 148 7.00 -15.49 -0.09
C SER A 148 5.64 -15.84 0.54
N MET A 149 4.53 -15.61 -0.17
CA MET A 149 3.15 -15.87 0.29
C MET A 149 2.67 -17.27 -0.10
#